data_bf3dd467759086dd4464487706043302
#
_entry.id   bf3dd467759086dd4464487706043302
#
_cell.length_a   1.000
_cell.length_b   1.000
_cell.length_c   1.000
_cell.angle_alpha   90.00
_cell.angle_beta   90.00
_cell.angle_gamma   90.00
#
_symmetry.space_group_name_H-M   'P 1'
#
loop_
_entity.id
_entity.type
_entity.pdbx_description
1 polymer ?
#
loop_
_entity_poly.entity_id
_entity_poly.type
_entity_poly.pdbx_seq_one_letter_code
_entity_poly.pdbx_strand_id
1 'polypeptide(L)'
;MASADIFTLTVRGEASHGSAPHLGHDAIVAASAVIMALQTIVSRRNNPLNALVLTLGTFEGGQRFNIIADKVAMDGTVRTFDPKFRFEIEELIRQTASDVCRGYGCEAELEYSYLTGAVINSNAAVVNVARNSAEKLYGKDFLGSMEKLTGSEDFAYLMEKAPSVYAFLGG
;
A
#
# COMPACT_ATOMS: atom_id res chain seq x y z
N MET A 1 7.15 -5.15 12.03
CA MET A 1 5.90 -5.20 11.21
C MET A 1 5.88 -3.99 10.29
N ALA A 2 5.23 -4.10 9.13
CA ALA A 2 5.20 -3.02 8.13
C ALA A 2 4.28 -1.86 8.53
N SER A 3 4.40 -0.73 7.83
CA SER A 3 3.38 0.33 7.85
C SER A 3 2.09 -0.15 7.19
N ALA A 4 1.00 0.56 7.43
CA ALA A 4 -0.25 0.35 6.74
C ALA A 4 -0.80 1.67 6.23
N ASP A 5 -1.08 1.71 4.92
CA ASP A 5 -1.78 2.81 4.28
C ASP A 5 -2.90 2.26 3.42
N ILE A 6 -3.92 3.05 3.23
CA ILE A 6 -5.04 2.75 2.34
C ILE A 6 -5.22 3.86 1.33
N PHE A 7 -5.75 3.52 0.18
CA PHE A 7 -6.07 4.51 -0.83
C PHE A 7 -7.32 4.11 -1.62
N THR A 8 -8.04 5.11 -2.09
CA THR A 8 -9.09 4.97 -3.10
C THR A 8 -8.63 5.69 -4.37
N LEU A 9 -8.62 4.99 -5.47
CA LEU A 9 -8.29 5.52 -6.80
C LEU A 9 -9.54 5.51 -7.66
N THR A 10 -10.00 6.69 -8.04
CA THR A 10 -11.15 6.87 -8.94
C THR A 10 -10.67 7.24 -10.33
N VAL A 11 -11.08 6.47 -11.33
CA VAL A 11 -10.88 6.78 -12.75
C VAL A 11 -12.18 7.32 -13.31
N ARG A 12 -12.11 8.49 -13.94
CA ARG A 12 -13.25 9.16 -14.60
C ARG A 12 -13.04 9.20 -16.11
N GLY A 13 -14.05 8.76 -16.82
CA GLY A 13 -14.15 8.80 -18.27
C GLY A 13 -15.42 9.50 -18.73
N GLU A 14 -15.92 9.12 -19.90
CA GLU A 14 -17.14 9.66 -20.49
C GLU A 14 -18.01 8.52 -21.01
N ALA A 15 -19.27 8.49 -20.57
CA ALA A 15 -20.21 7.46 -20.99
C ALA A 15 -20.64 7.61 -22.44
N SER A 16 -20.83 6.49 -23.11
CA SER A 16 -21.45 6.43 -24.44
C SER A 16 -22.18 5.11 -24.63
N HIS A 17 -22.93 4.99 -25.73
CA HIS A 17 -23.55 3.71 -26.09
C HIS A 17 -22.47 2.70 -26.48
N GLY A 18 -22.55 1.46 -25.97
CA GLY A 18 -21.54 0.43 -26.21
C GLY A 18 -21.28 0.08 -27.68
N SER A 19 -22.22 0.37 -28.58
CA SER A 19 -22.03 0.24 -30.03
C SER A 19 -21.32 1.47 -30.67
N ALA A 20 -21.13 2.56 -29.93
CA ALA A 20 -20.47 3.79 -30.38
C ALA A 20 -19.37 4.21 -29.40
N PRO A 21 -18.37 3.33 -29.09
CA PRO A 21 -17.34 3.59 -28.09
C PRO A 21 -16.45 4.79 -28.41
N HIS A 22 -16.36 5.19 -29.67
CA HIS A 22 -15.59 6.34 -30.13
C HIS A 22 -16.18 7.70 -29.69
N LEU A 23 -17.39 7.71 -29.12
CA LEU A 23 -18.06 8.90 -28.57
C LEU A 23 -17.90 9.04 -27.06
N GLY A 24 -17.13 8.18 -26.42
CA GLY A 24 -16.87 8.21 -24.98
C GLY A 24 -15.42 7.92 -24.65
N HIS A 25 -15.12 7.92 -23.35
CA HIS A 25 -13.82 7.54 -22.78
C HIS A 25 -14.02 6.46 -21.73
N ASP A 26 -13.57 5.22 -22.03
CA ASP A 26 -13.89 4.03 -21.24
C ASP A 26 -13.06 3.96 -19.95
N ALA A 27 -13.72 4.28 -18.83
CA ALA A 27 -13.10 4.22 -17.52
C ALA A 27 -12.68 2.79 -17.10
N ILE A 28 -13.38 1.73 -17.56
CA ILE A 28 -13.01 0.33 -17.25
C ILE A 28 -11.72 -0.02 -17.96
N VAL A 29 -11.56 0.33 -19.23
CA VAL A 29 -10.34 0.05 -19.98
C VAL A 29 -9.16 0.83 -19.38
N ALA A 30 -9.33 2.13 -19.10
CA ALA A 30 -8.32 2.96 -18.47
C ALA A 30 -7.90 2.43 -17.09
N ALA A 31 -8.87 2.10 -16.22
CA ALA A 31 -8.61 1.55 -14.89
C ALA A 31 -7.88 0.21 -14.93
N SER A 32 -8.21 -0.66 -15.89
CA SER A 32 -7.52 -1.92 -16.11
C SER A 32 -6.05 -1.72 -16.46
N ALA A 33 -5.75 -0.73 -17.33
CA ALA A 33 -4.38 -0.36 -17.68
C ALA A 33 -3.63 0.24 -16.47
N VAL A 34 -4.31 1.05 -15.65
CA VAL A 34 -3.75 1.62 -14.42
C VAL A 34 -3.35 0.51 -13.45
N ILE A 35 -4.18 -0.52 -13.21
CA ILE A 35 -3.82 -1.65 -12.34
C ILE A 35 -2.50 -2.27 -12.78
N MET A 36 -2.36 -2.57 -14.06
CA MET A 36 -1.14 -3.19 -14.61
C MET A 36 0.08 -2.27 -14.48
N ALA A 37 -0.09 -0.96 -14.71
CA ALA A 37 0.97 0.01 -14.56
C ALA A 37 1.43 0.16 -13.11
N LEU A 38 0.52 0.17 -12.13
CA LEU A 38 0.82 0.28 -10.71
C LEU A 38 1.69 -0.89 -10.20
N GLN A 39 1.58 -2.10 -10.81
CA GLN A 39 2.45 -3.22 -10.45
C GLN A 39 3.93 -2.92 -10.77
N THR A 40 4.20 -2.02 -11.69
CA THR A 40 5.58 -1.61 -12.02
C THR A 40 6.22 -0.77 -10.92
N ILE A 41 5.45 -0.14 -10.04
CA ILE A 41 5.99 0.54 -8.86
C ILE A 41 6.75 -0.47 -8.01
N VAL A 42 6.16 -1.63 -7.73
CA VAL A 42 6.81 -2.69 -6.95
C VAL A 42 7.99 -3.30 -7.71
N SER A 43 7.80 -3.62 -8.99
CA SER A 43 8.78 -4.41 -9.73
C SER A 43 9.88 -3.60 -10.41
N ARG A 44 9.72 -2.26 -10.61
CA ARG A 44 10.64 -1.43 -11.40
C ARG A 44 11.05 -0.12 -10.74
N ARG A 45 10.28 0.41 -9.78
CA ARG A 45 10.57 1.69 -9.11
C ARG A 45 11.08 1.46 -7.69
N ASN A 46 10.60 0.44 -7.00
CA ASN A 46 11.09 0.04 -5.70
C ASN A 46 12.48 -0.58 -5.80
N ASN A 47 13.36 -0.27 -4.84
CA ASN A 47 14.61 -1.01 -4.66
C ASN A 47 14.27 -2.48 -4.32
N PRO A 48 14.74 -3.49 -5.08
CA PRO A 48 14.38 -4.90 -4.83
C PRO A 48 14.80 -5.42 -3.45
N LEU A 49 15.71 -4.73 -2.75
CA LEU A 49 16.07 -5.04 -1.36
C LEU A 49 15.08 -4.48 -0.34
N ASN A 50 14.17 -3.60 -0.74
CA ASN A 50 13.12 -3.06 0.12
C ASN A 50 11.83 -3.85 -0.06
N ALA A 51 11.24 -4.29 1.06
CA ALA A 51 9.92 -4.90 1.03
C ALA A 51 8.85 -3.82 0.77
N LEU A 52 8.07 -4.01 -0.27
CA LEU A 52 6.93 -3.20 -0.64
C LEU A 52 5.76 -4.09 -1.04
N VAL A 53 4.59 -3.85 -0.47
CA VAL A 53 3.31 -4.39 -0.93
C VAL A 53 2.46 -3.24 -1.45
N LEU A 54 1.94 -3.39 -2.67
CA LEU A 54 0.91 -2.53 -3.26
C LEU A 54 -0.16 -3.45 -3.82
N THR A 55 -1.35 -3.40 -3.23
CA THR A 55 -2.46 -4.26 -3.60
C THR A 55 -3.70 -3.42 -3.85
N LEU A 56 -4.41 -3.72 -4.94
CA LEU A 56 -5.77 -3.26 -5.17
C LEU A 56 -6.70 -4.42 -4.81
N GLY A 57 -7.58 -4.18 -3.84
CA GLY A 57 -8.48 -5.20 -3.29
C GLY A 57 -9.87 -5.16 -3.88
N THR A 58 -10.31 -3.99 -4.39
CA THR A 58 -11.62 -3.81 -5.03
C THR A 58 -11.48 -3.17 -6.40
N PHE A 59 -12.46 -3.39 -7.25
CA PHE A 59 -12.62 -2.78 -8.56
C PHE A 59 -14.12 -2.70 -8.86
N GLU A 60 -14.68 -1.51 -8.82
CA GLU A 60 -16.11 -1.29 -9.00
C GLU A 60 -16.37 -0.25 -10.08
N GLY A 61 -17.16 -0.59 -11.10
CA GLY A 61 -17.49 0.34 -12.17
C GLY A 61 -18.47 -0.21 -13.19
N GLY A 62 -19.00 0.73 -13.99
CA GLY A 62 -20.02 0.43 -15.00
C GLY A 62 -21.43 0.34 -14.42
N GLN A 63 -22.43 0.51 -15.31
CA GLN A 63 -23.84 0.51 -14.93
C GLN A 63 -24.64 -0.55 -15.70
N ARG A 64 -24.30 -0.74 -16.99
CA ARG A 64 -25.01 -1.70 -17.87
C ARG A 64 -24.04 -2.28 -18.89
N PHE A 65 -24.34 -3.49 -19.35
CA PHE A 65 -23.52 -4.21 -20.34
C PHE A 65 -23.33 -3.49 -21.68
N ASN A 66 -24.22 -2.55 -22.03
CA ASN A 66 -24.23 -1.84 -23.31
C ASN A 66 -23.95 -0.32 -23.16
N ILE A 67 -23.34 0.10 -22.05
CA ILE A 67 -22.94 1.49 -21.81
C ILE A 67 -21.44 1.50 -21.46
N ILE A 68 -20.67 2.33 -22.14
CA ILE A 68 -19.27 2.64 -21.80
C ILE A 68 -19.25 3.30 -20.42
N ALA A 69 -18.45 2.77 -19.51
CA ALA A 69 -18.38 3.25 -18.13
C ALA A 69 -17.70 4.63 -18.05
N ASP A 70 -18.35 5.54 -17.34
CA ASP A 70 -17.81 6.87 -17.04
C ASP A 70 -17.04 6.94 -15.74
N LYS A 71 -17.12 5.88 -14.89
CA LYS A 71 -16.43 5.85 -13.60
C LYS A 71 -16.06 4.42 -13.19
N VAL A 72 -14.86 4.31 -12.61
CA VAL A 72 -14.40 3.14 -11.85
C VAL A 72 -13.76 3.62 -10.55
N ALA A 73 -14.07 2.95 -9.44
CA ALA A 73 -13.41 3.13 -8.15
C ALA A 73 -12.66 1.86 -7.76
N MET A 74 -11.46 2.02 -7.19
CA MET A 74 -10.59 0.94 -6.76
C MET A 74 -10.02 1.26 -5.39
N ASP A 75 -10.16 0.36 -4.42
CA ASP A 75 -9.52 0.52 -3.13
C ASP A 75 -8.28 -0.36 -3.04
N GLY A 76 -7.26 0.17 -2.39
CA GLY A 76 -6.00 -0.52 -2.25
C GLY A 76 -5.29 -0.26 -0.91
N THR A 77 -4.23 -1.00 -0.70
CA THR A 77 -3.35 -0.85 0.47
C THR A 77 -1.90 -0.84 0.06
N VAL A 78 -1.10 -0.08 0.83
CA VAL A 78 0.35 -0.04 0.72
C VAL A 78 0.98 -0.45 2.03
N ARG A 79 2.04 -1.28 1.96
CA ARG A 79 2.82 -1.74 3.11
C ARG A 79 4.30 -1.59 2.82
N THR A 80 5.05 -0.96 3.73
CA THR A 80 6.51 -0.85 3.62
C THR A 80 7.15 -0.76 5.00
N PHE A 81 8.48 -1.00 5.04
CA PHE A 81 9.28 -0.79 6.25
C PHE A 81 10.13 0.49 6.16
N ASP A 82 10.16 1.11 4.98
CA ASP A 82 10.94 2.33 4.74
C ASP A 82 10.07 3.58 4.97
N PRO A 83 10.32 4.37 6.02
CA PRO A 83 9.50 5.53 6.34
C PRO A 83 9.64 6.66 5.32
N LYS A 84 10.77 6.75 4.58
CA LYS A 84 10.96 7.77 3.54
C LYS A 84 10.20 7.38 2.28
N PHE A 85 10.39 6.16 1.82
CA PHE A 85 9.73 5.65 0.64
C PHE A 85 8.21 5.58 0.80
N ARG A 86 7.70 5.44 2.03
CA ARG A 86 6.27 5.49 2.35
C ARG A 86 5.59 6.75 1.82
N PHE A 87 6.25 7.91 1.93
CA PHE A 87 5.70 9.18 1.44
C PHE A 87 5.89 9.37 -0.08
N GLU A 88 6.92 8.75 -0.67
CA GLU A 88 7.15 8.81 -2.11
C GLU A 88 6.15 7.96 -2.89
N ILE A 89 5.64 6.87 -2.30
CA ILE A 89 4.71 5.92 -2.96
C ILE A 89 3.39 6.60 -3.34
N GLU A 90 2.84 7.47 -2.49
CA GLU A 90 1.61 8.21 -2.81
C GLU A 90 1.76 8.94 -4.14
N GLU A 91 2.85 9.70 -4.29
CA GLU A 91 3.09 10.47 -5.51
C GLU A 91 3.35 9.57 -6.72
N LEU A 92 4.06 8.44 -6.54
CA LEU A 92 4.26 7.45 -7.60
C LEU A 92 2.93 6.85 -8.08
N ILE A 93 2.00 6.55 -7.18
CA ILE A 93 0.66 6.07 -7.54
C ILE A 93 -0.10 7.16 -8.31
N ARG A 94 -0.10 8.38 -7.79
CA ARG A 94 -0.79 9.54 -8.39
C ARG A 94 -0.32 9.80 -9.81
N GLN A 95 0.99 9.92 -10.02
CA GLN A 95 1.60 10.17 -11.32
C GLN A 95 1.33 9.03 -12.30
N THR A 96 1.57 7.78 -11.85
CA THR A 96 1.37 6.61 -12.72
C THR A 96 -0.09 6.52 -13.19
N ALA A 97 -1.04 6.69 -12.28
CA ALA A 97 -2.46 6.63 -12.62
C ALA A 97 -2.87 7.77 -13.55
N SER A 98 -2.43 9.01 -13.27
CA SER A 98 -2.73 10.18 -14.09
C SER A 98 -2.16 10.05 -15.50
N ASP A 99 -0.91 9.62 -15.65
CA ASP A 99 -0.26 9.51 -16.96
C ASP A 99 -0.90 8.42 -17.82
N VAL A 100 -1.27 7.29 -17.21
CA VAL A 100 -1.99 6.22 -17.91
C VAL A 100 -3.38 6.68 -18.32
N CYS A 101 -4.17 7.24 -17.40
CA CYS A 101 -5.53 7.72 -17.68
C CYS A 101 -5.55 8.74 -18.81
N ARG A 102 -4.58 9.67 -18.85
CA ARG A 102 -4.47 10.68 -19.92
C ARG A 102 -4.35 10.03 -21.30
N GLY A 103 -3.63 8.90 -21.41
CA GLY A 103 -3.51 8.15 -22.67
C GLY A 103 -4.82 7.56 -23.17
N TYR A 104 -5.82 7.42 -22.30
CA TYR A 104 -7.17 6.92 -22.61
C TYR A 104 -8.24 8.03 -22.66
N GLY A 105 -7.83 9.32 -22.53
CA GLY A 105 -8.77 10.43 -22.43
C GLY A 105 -9.53 10.48 -21.10
N CYS A 106 -9.07 9.76 -20.09
CA CYS A 106 -9.65 9.69 -18.75
C CYS A 106 -8.83 10.52 -17.74
N GLU A 107 -9.41 10.72 -16.56
CA GLU A 107 -8.77 11.37 -15.43
C GLU A 107 -8.65 10.39 -14.24
N ALA A 108 -7.65 10.58 -13.39
CA ALA A 108 -7.46 9.81 -12.17
C ALA A 108 -7.45 10.73 -10.95
N GLU A 109 -8.23 10.37 -9.92
CA GLU A 109 -8.26 11.02 -8.61
C GLU A 109 -7.78 10.02 -7.55
N LEU A 110 -6.80 10.41 -6.73
CA LEU A 110 -6.27 9.59 -5.64
C LEU A 110 -6.58 10.22 -4.29
N GLU A 111 -7.30 9.47 -3.46
CA GLU A 111 -7.44 9.72 -2.02
C GLU A 111 -6.51 8.75 -1.29
N TYR A 112 -5.57 9.27 -0.50
CA TYR A 112 -4.58 8.46 0.21
C TYR A 112 -4.62 8.76 1.71
N SER A 113 -4.63 7.70 2.53
CA SER A 113 -4.68 7.81 3.98
C SER A 113 -3.54 7.05 4.63
N TYR A 114 -2.69 7.78 5.33
CA TYR A 114 -1.63 7.20 6.17
C TYR A 114 -2.25 6.70 7.47
N LEU A 115 -2.17 5.38 7.72
CA LEU A 115 -2.65 4.80 8.98
C LEU A 115 -1.47 4.58 9.94
N THR A 116 -1.02 3.35 10.13
CA THR A 116 0.04 3.04 11.09
C THR A 116 1.43 3.11 10.47
N GLY A 117 2.40 3.64 11.21
CA GLY A 117 3.82 3.53 10.87
C GLY A 117 4.34 2.09 10.95
N ALA A 118 5.58 1.87 10.56
CA ALA A 118 6.23 0.57 10.72
C ALA A 118 6.68 0.37 12.18
N VAL A 119 6.41 -0.82 12.73
CA VAL A 119 6.94 -1.25 14.03
C VAL A 119 8.32 -1.83 13.82
N ILE A 120 9.35 -1.06 14.21
CA ILE A 120 10.76 -1.42 14.04
C ILE A 120 11.48 -1.23 15.37
N ASN A 121 12.07 -2.29 15.92
CA ASN A 121 12.86 -2.27 17.15
C ASN A 121 14.22 -1.58 16.88
N SER A 122 14.23 -0.26 16.75
CA SER A 122 15.42 0.54 16.43
C SER A 122 16.20 1.04 17.65
N ASN A 123 15.58 1.06 18.84
CA ASN A 123 16.23 1.51 20.06
C ASN A 123 17.01 0.36 20.73
N ALA A 124 18.32 0.33 20.49
CA ALA A 124 19.19 -0.73 21.00
C ALA A 124 19.18 -0.86 22.55
N ALA A 125 19.03 0.24 23.29
CA ALA A 125 19.03 0.21 24.75
C ALA A 125 17.81 -0.56 25.28
N VAL A 126 16.60 -0.22 24.79
CA VAL A 126 15.36 -0.89 25.21
C VAL A 126 15.31 -2.34 24.72
N VAL A 127 15.77 -2.60 23.50
CA VAL A 127 15.89 -3.97 22.94
C VAL A 127 16.81 -4.83 23.83
N ASN A 128 17.98 -4.30 24.26
CA ASN A 128 18.90 -5.02 25.11
C ASN A 128 18.32 -5.27 26.51
N VAL A 129 17.58 -4.33 27.09
CA VAL A 129 16.89 -4.55 28.36
C VAL A 129 15.90 -5.71 28.27
N ALA A 130 15.05 -5.71 27.24
CA ALA A 130 14.08 -6.77 27.03
C ALA A 130 14.75 -8.14 26.80
N ARG A 131 15.79 -8.17 25.94
CA ARG A 131 16.56 -9.38 25.66
C ARG A 131 17.21 -9.94 26.94
N ASN A 132 17.96 -9.11 27.67
CA ASN A 132 18.66 -9.54 28.91
C ASN A 132 17.68 -10.03 29.99
N SER A 133 16.49 -9.39 30.05
CA SER A 133 15.45 -9.83 30.98
C SER A 133 14.90 -11.21 30.62
N ALA A 134 14.61 -11.43 29.32
CA ALA A 134 14.15 -12.73 28.84
C ALA A 134 15.23 -13.83 29.03
N GLU A 135 16.49 -13.54 28.68
CA GLU A 135 17.60 -14.47 28.90
C GLU A 135 17.79 -14.84 30.38
N LYS A 136 17.64 -13.87 31.28
CA LYS A 136 17.76 -14.06 32.70
C LYS A 136 16.64 -14.94 33.28
N LEU A 137 15.43 -14.83 32.72
CA LEU A 137 14.25 -15.56 33.20
C LEU A 137 14.14 -16.97 32.62
N TYR A 138 14.49 -17.12 31.36
CA TYR A 138 14.19 -18.33 30.57
C TYR A 138 15.41 -19.00 29.92
N GLY A 139 16.58 -18.38 30.00
CA GLY A 139 17.81 -18.86 29.36
C GLY A 139 17.98 -18.33 27.93
N LYS A 140 19.22 -18.49 27.40
CA LYS A 140 19.59 -17.95 26.07
C LYS A 140 18.85 -18.64 24.91
N ASP A 141 18.55 -19.91 25.06
CA ASP A 141 17.89 -20.72 24.04
C ASP A 141 16.40 -20.37 23.84
N PHE A 142 15.84 -19.56 24.76
CA PHE A 142 14.46 -19.10 24.68
C PHE A 142 14.25 -17.99 23.62
N LEU A 143 15.31 -17.26 23.26
CA LEU A 143 15.22 -16.16 22.30
C LEU A 143 15.25 -16.69 20.87
N GLY A 144 14.08 -16.65 20.22
CA GLY A 144 13.95 -16.92 18.79
C GLY A 144 14.21 -15.69 17.91
N SER A 145 14.42 -15.93 16.63
CA SER A 145 14.37 -14.90 15.60
C SER A 145 13.14 -15.10 14.74
N MET A 146 12.53 -14.00 14.33
CA MET A 146 11.35 -14.02 13.45
C MET A 146 11.62 -13.17 12.19
N GLU A 147 11.11 -13.63 11.06
CA GLU A 147 11.15 -12.87 9.83
C GLU A 147 10.25 -11.63 9.90
N LYS A 148 10.50 -10.66 9.03
CA LYS A 148 9.67 -9.47 8.92
C LYS A 148 8.25 -9.86 8.49
N LEU A 149 7.25 -9.32 9.19
CA LEU A 149 5.84 -9.49 8.83
C LEU A 149 5.32 -8.24 8.14
N THR A 150 4.61 -8.42 7.03
CA THR A 150 3.96 -7.34 6.29
C THR A 150 2.60 -6.92 6.88
N GLY A 151 2.14 -7.58 7.94
CA GLY A 151 1.08 -7.08 8.80
C GLY A 151 1.48 -5.78 9.50
N SER A 152 0.50 -5.00 9.95
CA SER A 152 0.68 -3.75 10.68
C SER A 152 0.23 -3.91 12.13
N GLU A 153 0.65 -2.98 13.00
CA GLU A 153 0.36 -2.98 14.42
C GLU A 153 0.24 -1.52 14.90
N ASP A 154 -0.79 -1.21 15.65
CA ASP A 154 -1.04 0.15 16.17
C ASP A 154 -0.05 0.57 17.27
N PHE A 155 0.69 -0.36 17.84
CA PHE A 155 1.82 -0.06 18.73
C PHE A 155 2.85 0.87 18.08
N ALA A 156 2.84 1.01 16.76
CA ALA A 156 3.64 1.98 16.03
C ALA A 156 3.45 3.42 16.58
N TYR A 157 2.21 3.80 16.93
CA TYR A 157 1.92 5.12 17.50
C TYR A 157 2.59 5.36 18.86
N LEU A 158 2.74 4.30 19.67
CA LEU A 158 3.45 4.39 20.93
C LEU A 158 4.96 4.50 20.73
N MET A 159 5.50 3.78 19.73
CA MET A 159 6.92 3.83 19.38
C MET A 159 7.37 5.21 18.87
N GLU A 160 6.46 5.99 18.31
CA GLU A 160 6.73 7.40 17.92
C GLU A 160 6.87 8.35 19.11
N LYS A 161 6.28 7.99 20.26
CA LYS A 161 6.24 8.84 21.46
C LYS A 161 7.29 8.48 22.49
N ALA A 162 7.74 7.24 22.52
CA ALA A 162 8.70 6.76 23.53
C ALA A 162 9.61 5.66 22.98
N PRO A 163 10.87 5.56 23.50
CA PRO A 163 11.72 4.41 23.23
C PRO A 163 11.02 3.11 23.61
N SER A 164 10.79 2.23 22.66
CA SER A 164 9.93 1.08 22.82
C SER A 164 10.55 -0.17 22.16
N VAL A 165 10.07 -1.33 22.55
CA VAL A 165 10.34 -2.61 21.91
C VAL A 165 9.02 -3.39 21.76
N TYR A 166 8.83 -4.01 20.62
CA TYR A 166 7.73 -4.91 20.34
C TYR A 166 8.28 -6.33 20.20
N ALA A 167 7.73 -7.28 20.96
CA ALA A 167 8.15 -8.66 20.94
C ALA A 167 6.94 -9.58 20.78
N PHE A 168 7.15 -10.68 20.07
CA PHE A 168 6.16 -11.75 19.99
C PHE A 168 6.46 -12.79 21.06
N LEU A 169 5.41 -13.28 21.70
CA LEU A 169 5.48 -14.43 22.58
C LEU A 169 5.10 -15.67 21.75
N GLY A 170 6.01 -16.65 21.72
CA GLY A 170 5.73 -17.94 21.12
C GLY A 170 4.75 -18.75 21.96
N GLY A 171 3.92 -19.55 21.30
CA GLY A 171 2.99 -20.50 21.90
C GLY A 171 3.11 -21.86 21.23
#